data_b67509a472b9bf850a26795075d36857
#
_entry.id   b67509a472b9bf850a26795075d36857
#
_cell.length_a   1.000
_cell.length_b   1.000
_cell.length_c   1.000
_cell.angle_alpha   90.00
_cell.angle_beta   90.00
_cell.angle_gamma   90.00
#
_symmetry.space_group_name_H-M   'P 1'
#
loop_
_entity.id
_entity.type
_entity.pdbx_description
1 polymer ?
#
loop_
_entity_poly.entity_id
_entity_poly.type
_entity_poly.pdbx_seq_one_letter_code
_entity_poly.pdbx_strand_id
1 'polypeptide(L)' 'MRTAYRRVDLTNQLVAQASDALDLAQQRYAMGLSSIVELTQAQLNKTQADIDQASARYDYQAKTAALKFQTGSLR' A
#
# COMPACT_ATOMS: atom_id res chain seq x y z
N MET A 1 9.67 1.28 17.18
CA MET A 1 8.51 2.14 16.96
C MET A 1 8.65 3.04 15.76
N ARG A 2 9.77 3.73 15.65
CA ARG A 2 9.99 4.65 14.51
C ARG A 2 9.98 3.93 13.18
N THR A 3 10.54 2.73 13.14
CA THR A 3 10.62 1.95 11.90
C THR A 3 9.24 1.61 11.37
N ALA A 4 8.33 1.16 12.25
CA ALA A 4 6.98 0.82 11.83
C ALA A 4 6.21 2.07 11.36
N TYR A 5 6.42 3.18 12.03
CA TYR A 5 5.78 4.44 11.66
C TYR A 5 6.26 4.91 10.29
N ARG A 6 7.57 4.84 10.04
CA ARG A 6 8.14 5.20 8.75
C ARG A 6 7.61 4.32 7.62
N ARG A 7 7.44 3.04 7.92
CA ARG A 7 6.92 2.10 6.92
C ARG A 7 5.51 2.49 6.49
N VAL A 8 4.65 2.88 7.43
CA VAL A 8 3.31 3.35 7.11
C VAL A 8 3.37 4.60 6.24
N ASP A 9 4.24 5.55 6.57
CA ASP A 9 4.40 6.77 5.80
C ASP A 9 4.89 6.47 4.39
N LEU A 10 5.89 5.59 4.25
CA LEU A 10 6.41 5.20 2.94
C LEU A 10 5.33 4.53 2.09
N THR A 11 4.53 3.66 2.68
CA THR A 11 3.47 2.98 1.92
C THR A 11 2.37 3.96 1.52
N ASN A 12 2.10 4.98 2.32
CA ASN A 12 1.17 6.04 1.92
C ASN A 12 1.67 6.77 0.68
N GLN A 13 2.96 7.06 0.61
CA GLN A 13 3.56 7.69 -0.56
C GLN A 13 3.51 6.78 -1.78
N LEU A 14 3.78 5.48 -1.58
CA LEU A 14 3.73 4.52 -2.68
C LEU A 14 2.32 4.41 -3.25
N VAL A 15 1.30 4.41 -2.39
CA VAL A 15 -0.09 4.37 -2.84
C VAL A 15 -0.42 5.63 -3.65
N ALA A 16 0.01 6.79 -3.19
CA ALA A 16 -0.25 8.04 -3.89
C ALA A 16 0.42 8.02 -5.28
N GLN A 17 1.67 7.58 -5.36
CA GLN A 17 2.38 7.49 -6.62
C GLN A 17 1.74 6.47 -7.56
N ALA A 18 1.34 5.31 -7.04
CA ALA A 18 0.69 4.29 -7.85
C ALA A 18 -0.67 4.75 -8.34
N SER A 19 -1.40 5.50 -7.53
CA SER A 19 -2.69 6.06 -7.92
C SER A 19 -2.53 7.06 -9.06
N ASP A 20 -1.53 7.95 -8.96
CA ASP A 20 -1.25 8.93 -10.01
C ASP A 20 -0.83 8.22 -11.30
N ALA A 21 0.00 7.19 -11.19
CA ALA A 21 0.44 6.42 -12.36
C ALA A 21 -0.73 5.70 -13.02
N LEU A 22 -1.66 5.18 -12.21
CA LEU A 22 -2.85 4.52 -12.76
C LEU A 22 -3.74 5.52 -13.48
N ASP A 23 -3.95 6.71 -12.90
CA ASP A 23 -4.74 7.75 -13.55
C ASP A 23 -4.15 8.12 -14.90
N LEU A 24 -2.82 8.30 -14.95
CA LEU A 24 -2.13 8.62 -16.19
C LEU A 24 -2.28 7.49 -17.20
N ALA A 25 -2.11 6.25 -16.76
CA ALA A 25 -2.25 5.10 -17.64
C ALA A 25 -3.67 4.99 -18.22
N GLN A 26 -4.68 5.28 -17.40
CA GLN A 26 -6.07 5.27 -17.86
C GLN A 26 -6.32 6.36 -18.91
N GLN A 27 -5.78 7.54 -18.70
CA GLN A 27 -5.92 8.64 -19.65
C GLN A 27 -5.22 8.31 -20.97
N ARG A 28 -4.01 7.77 -20.88
CA ARG A 28 -3.26 7.39 -22.07
C ARG A 28 -3.96 6.28 -22.84
N TYR A 29 -4.50 5.31 -22.13
CA TYR A 29 -5.24 4.22 -22.77
C TYR A 29 -6.48 4.75 -23.48
N ALA A 30 -7.22 5.65 -22.83
CA ALA A 30 -8.42 6.24 -23.43
C ALA A 30 -8.10 7.02 -24.68
N MET A 31 -6.91 7.61 -24.77
CA MET A 31 -6.47 8.35 -25.95
C MET A 31 -5.77 7.47 -26.98
N GLY A 32 -5.67 6.17 -26.73
CA GLY A 32 -5.01 5.25 -27.63
C GLY A 32 -3.49 5.32 -27.59
N LEU A 33 -2.91 5.93 -26.55
CA LEU A 33 -1.47 6.12 -26.46
C LEU A 33 -0.77 4.99 -25.71
N SER A 34 -1.51 4.10 -25.07
CA SER A 34 -0.92 2.97 -24.36
C SER A 34 -1.74 1.71 -24.59
N SER A 35 -1.11 0.57 -24.30
CA SER A 35 -1.75 -0.73 -24.47
C SER A 35 -2.51 -1.14 -23.21
N ILE A 36 -3.38 -2.14 -23.38
CA ILE A 36 -4.09 -2.74 -22.25
C ILE A 36 -3.09 -3.37 -21.26
N VAL A 37 -1.94 -3.81 -21.73
CA VAL A 37 -0.91 -4.39 -20.89
C VAL A 37 -0.37 -3.32 -19.93
N GLU A 38 -0.09 -2.12 -20.42
CA GLU A 38 0.36 -1.02 -19.58
C GLU A 38 -0.69 -0.64 -18.53
N LEU A 39 -1.94 -0.56 -18.94
CA LEU A 39 -3.03 -0.24 -18.02
C LEU A 39 -3.17 -1.32 -16.96
N THR A 40 -3.14 -2.58 -17.35
CA THR A 40 -3.22 -3.70 -16.41
C THR A 40 -2.05 -3.67 -15.44
N GLN A 41 -0.85 -3.38 -15.93
CA GLN A 41 0.32 -3.30 -15.06
C GLN A 41 0.17 -2.17 -14.04
N ALA A 42 -0.35 -1.02 -14.44
CA ALA A 42 -0.58 0.09 -13.54
C ALA A 42 -1.63 -0.28 -12.48
N GLN A 43 -2.67 -1.01 -12.86
CA GLN A 43 -3.69 -1.49 -11.93
C GLN A 43 -3.09 -2.47 -10.92
N LEU A 44 -2.24 -3.37 -11.37
CA LEU A 44 -1.56 -4.31 -10.48
C LEU A 44 -0.64 -3.58 -9.50
N ASN A 45 0.08 -2.58 -9.98
CA ASN A 45 0.95 -1.79 -9.13
C ASN A 45 0.16 -1.05 -8.05
N LYS A 46 -1.00 -0.49 -8.43
CA LYS A 46 -1.87 0.19 -7.47
C LYS A 46 -2.40 -0.79 -6.43
N THR A 47 -2.86 -1.95 -6.87
CA THR A 47 -3.36 -3.00 -5.97
C THR A 47 -2.25 -3.44 -5.02
N GLN A 48 -1.04 -3.65 -5.53
CA GLN A 48 0.09 -4.04 -4.70
C GLN A 48 0.41 -2.97 -3.66
N ALA A 49 0.39 -1.71 -4.06
CA ALA A 49 0.64 -0.61 -3.13
C ALA A 49 -0.45 -0.53 -2.05
N ASP A 50 -1.71 -0.76 -2.42
CA ASP A 50 -2.81 -0.79 -1.45
C ASP A 50 -2.62 -1.93 -0.46
N ILE A 51 -2.20 -3.11 -0.93
CA ILE A 51 -1.94 -4.25 -0.07
C ILE A 51 -0.78 -3.94 0.87
N ASP A 52 0.29 -3.34 0.36
CA ASP A 52 1.44 -2.98 1.17
C ASP A 52 1.07 -1.98 2.25
N GLN A 53 0.23 -1.00 1.92
CA GLN A 53 -0.26 -0.03 2.89
C GLN A 53 -1.09 -0.71 3.98
N ALA A 54 -2.02 -1.56 3.59
CA ALA A 54 -2.86 -2.28 4.55
C ALA A 54 -2.00 -3.20 5.43
N SER A 55 -1.03 -3.88 4.84
CA SER A 55 -0.12 -4.76 5.56
C SER A 55 0.70 -3.99 6.58
N ALA A 56 1.22 -2.81 6.20
CA ALA A 56 2.01 -1.98 7.10
C ALA A 56 1.17 -1.51 8.29
N ARG A 57 -0.06 -1.10 8.04
CA ARG A 57 -0.98 -0.69 9.10
C ARG A 57 -1.33 -1.86 10.00
N TYR A 58 -1.58 -3.00 9.41
CA TYR A 58 -1.92 -4.21 10.15
C TYR A 58 -0.76 -4.63 11.03
N ASP A 59 0.46 -4.60 10.52
CA ASP A 59 1.66 -4.94 11.30
C ASP A 59 1.80 -4.01 12.49
N TYR A 60 1.57 -2.72 12.30
CA TYR A 60 1.66 -1.75 13.39
C TYR A 60 0.64 -2.07 14.48
N GLN A 61 -0.60 -2.31 14.09
CA GLN A 61 -1.66 -2.63 15.04
C GLN A 61 -1.43 -3.98 15.71
N ALA A 62 -0.97 -4.96 14.93
CA ALA A 62 -0.70 -6.29 15.46
C ALA A 62 0.41 -6.26 16.51
N LYS A 63 1.46 -5.49 16.29
CA LYS A 63 2.53 -5.35 17.27
C LYS A 63 2.02 -4.74 18.56
N THR A 64 1.19 -3.73 18.47
CA THR A 64 0.61 -3.10 19.64
C THR A 64 -0.31 -4.07 20.37
N ALA A 65 -1.16 -4.79 19.64
CA ALA A 65 -2.06 -5.78 20.23
C ALA A 65 -1.29 -6.95 20.84
N ALA A 66 -0.23 -7.39 20.18
CA ALA A 66 0.58 -8.49 20.69
C ALA A 66 1.23 -8.13 22.02
N LEU A 67 1.71 -6.91 22.16
CA LEU A 67 2.27 -6.45 23.43
C LEU A 67 1.25 -6.49 24.54
N LYS A 68 0.06 -6.01 24.29
CA LYS A 68 -1.01 -6.03 25.27
C LYS A 68 -1.42 -7.45 25.61
N PHE A 69 -1.49 -8.30 24.59
CA PHE A 69 -1.87 -9.70 24.79
C PHE A 69 -0.85 -10.42 25.63
N GLN A 70 0.43 -10.23 25.34
CA GLN A 70 1.49 -10.86 26.10
C GLN A 70 1.46 -10.43 27.55
N THR A 71 1.23 -9.15 27.80
CA THR A 71 1.12 -8.65 29.16
C THR A 71 -0.04 -9.30 29.88
N GLY A 72 -1.17 -9.45 29.22
CA GLY A 72 -2.34 -10.11 29.78
C GLY A 72 -2.13 -11.58 30.01
N SER A 73 -1.46 -12.26 29.09
CA SER A 73 -1.27 -13.71 29.17
C SER A 73 -0.25 -14.13 30.21
N LEU A 74 0.63 -13.23 30.61
CA LEU A 74 1.60 -13.51 31.64
C LEU A 74 0.99 -13.63 33.07
N ARG A 75 -0.25 -13.26 33.18
CA ARG A 75 -0.93 -13.47 34.46
C ARG A 75 -1.40 -14.89 34.57
#